data_6c93377f812286447b2a1332792a99f4
#
_entry.id   6c93377f812286447b2a1332792a99f4
#
_cell.length_a   1.000
_cell.length_b   1.000
_cell.length_c   1.000
_cell.angle_alpha   90.00
_cell.angle_beta   90.00
_cell.angle_gamma   90.00
#
_symmetry.space_group_name_H-M   'P 1'
#
loop_
_entity.id
_entity.type
_entity.pdbx_description
1 polymer ?
#
loop_
_entity_poly.entity_id
_entity_poly.type
_entity_poly.pdbx_seq_one_letter_code
_entity_poly.pdbx_strand_id
1 'polypeptide(L)'
;MCSSDLTNPFKLEGAVERVLQNFRDRELDALVAIGGEDTLGVAARLYAEHAFPVIGVPKTIDNDLSGTDYTFGFDTAVFIATEAIDRLHTTAESHNRVMVVEVMGRHTGWIAVMSGIAGGADVILVPEIPVDFEEVAESIRKRHARGKNFSIVVVSEGCELPGLTDAEERDQFGHVILSKRGVGDALAREIEQRTGYETRVTVLGHIQRGGSPTPRDRVLATRFGLKAADLAAAGDFGQMAALHGDDVVAVPLAEATAELKVVPREWYDVARAFFG
;
A
#
# COMPACT_ATOMS: atom_id res chain seq x y z
N MET A 1 -19.29 4.17 -2.79
CA MET A 1 -19.05 3.40 -1.55
C MET A 1 -18.51 2.04 -1.96
N CYS A 2 -17.24 1.76 -1.74
CA CYS A 2 -16.71 0.41 -1.90
C CYS A 2 -17.25 -0.44 -0.75
N SER A 3 -18.16 -1.36 -1.04
CA SER A 3 -18.68 -2.32 -0.06
C SER A 3 -17.83 -3.59 0.04
N SER A 4 -16.63 -3.58 -0.55
CA SER A 4 -15.75 -4.74 -0.66
C SER A 4 -15.19 -5.23 0.69
N ASP A 5 -15.09 -4.34 1.66
CA ASP A 5 -14.55 -4.69 2.98
C ASP A 5 -15.58 -5.32 3.90
N LEU A 6 -16.84 -5.42 3.47
CA LEU A 6 -17.93 -5.72 4.37
C LEU A 6 -18.28 -7.20 4.45
N THR A 7 -17.89 -8.04 3.48
CA THR A 7 -18.30 -9.45 3.54
C THR A 7 -17.40 -10.37 2.72
N ASN A 8 -16.57 -11.14 3.40
CA ASN A 8 -15.89 -12.27 2.77
C ASN A 8 -16.83 -13.49 2.87
N PRO A 9 -17.39 -13.99 1.75
CA PRO A 9 -18.36 -15.09 1.77
C PRO A 9 -17.78 -16.39 2.32
N PHE A 10 -16.47 -16.58 2.27
CA PHE A 10 -15.83 -17.77 2.84
C PHE A 10 -15.68 -17.73 4.37
N LYS A 11 -15.92 -16.59 5.00
CA LYS A 11 -15.92 -16.44 6.46
C LYS A 11 -17.32 -16.60 7.08
N LEU A 12 -18.37 -16.75 6.27
CA LEU A 12 -19.76 -16.83 6.72
C LEU A 12 -20.41 -18.11 6.19
N GLU A 13 -21.03 -18.88 7.09
CA GLU A 13 -21.72 -20.11 6.74
C GLU A 13 -22.84 -19.87 5.70
N GLY A 14 -22.87 -20.67 4.65
CA GLY A 14 -23.83 -20.60 3.56
C GLY A 14 -23.79 -19.32 2.71
N ALA A 15 -22.75 -18.47 2.86
CA ALA A 15 -22.71 -17.22 2.10
C ALA A 15 -22.21 -17.45 0.66
N VAL A 16 -21.32 -18.42 0.44
CA VAL A 16 -20.88 -18.79 -0.91
C VAL A 16 -22.06 -19.30 -1.73
N GLU A 17 -22.86 -20.19 -1.16
CA GLU A 17 -24.06 -20.73 -1.81
C GLU A 17 -25.06 -19.61 -2.16
N ARG A 18 -25.23 -18.64 -1.27
CA ARG A 18 -26.08 -17.45 -1.54
C ARG A 18 -25.52 -16.59 -2.68
N VAL A 19 -24.19 -16.41 -2.77
CA VAL A 19 -23.57 -15.69 -3.89
C VAL A 19 -23.87 -16.41 -5.21
N LEU A 20 -23.64 -17.71 -5.26
CA LEU A 20 -23.88 -18.54 -6.45
C LEU A 20 -25.37 -18.54 -6.84
N GLN A 21 -26.27 -18.62 -5.87
CA GLN A 21 -27.70 -18.60 -6.11
C GLN A 21 -28.15 -17.23 -6.63
N ASN A 22 -27.73 -16.14 -5.98
CA ASN A 22 -28.05 -14.77 -6.41
C ASN A 22 -27.55 -14.47 -7.82
N PHE A 23 -26.40 -15.02 -8.20
CA PHE A 23 -25.84 -14.86 -9.54
C PHE A 23 -26.72 -15.52 -10.60
N ARG A 24 -27.19 -16.76 -10.33
CA ARG A 24 -28.13 -17.48 -11.20
C ARG A 24 -29.49 -16.80 -11.27
N ASP A 25 -30.05 -16.43 -10.12
CA ASP A 25 -31.38 -15.81 -10.04
C ASP A 25 -31.46 -14.46 -10.76
N ARG A 26 -30.31 -13.79 -10.91
CA ARG A 26 -30.20 -12.50 -11.63
C ARG A 26 -29.76 -12.66 -13.08
N GLU A 27 -29.60 -13.89 -13.55
CA GLU A 27 -29.18 -14.21 -14.92
C GLU A 27 -27.89 -13.44 -15.33
N LEU A 28 -26.90 -13.42 -14.42
CA LEU A 28 -25.63 -12.75 -14.68
C LEU A 28 -24.66 -13.70 -15.39
N ASP A 29 -23.96 -13.19 -16.43
CA ASP A 29 -23.02 -13.96 -17.23
C ASP A 29 -21.58 -13.91 -16.68
N ALA A 30 -21.20 -12.79 -16.08
CA ALA A 30 -19.86 -12.57 -15.56
C ALA A 30 -19.86 -11.61 -14.37
N LEU A 31 -18.85 -11.75 -13.50
CA LEU A 31 -18.53 -10.82 -12.42
C LEU A 31 -17.18 -10.19 -12.67
N VAL A 32 -17.07 -8.86 -12.62
CA VAL A 32 -15.80 -8.16 -12.56
C VAL A 32 -15.55 -7.74 -11.12
N ALA A 33 -14.59 -8.40 -10.47
CA ALA A 33 -14.19 -8.12 -9.09
C ALA A 33 -13.11 -7.03 -9.10
N ILE A 34 -13.42 -5.84 -8.57
CA ILE A 34 -12.52 -4.68 -8.55
C ILE A 34 -12.09 -4.44 -7.10
N GLY A 35 -10.84 -4.75 -6.76
CA GLY A 35 -10.37 -4.63 -5.40
C GLY A 35 -8.90 -4.96 -5.20
N GLY A 36 -8.47 -4.99 -3.93
CA GLY A 36 -7.14 -5.39 -3.51
C GLY A 36 -7.03 -6.89 -3.27
N GLU A 37 -5.99 -7.28 -2.56
CA GLU A 37 -5.61 -8.68 -2.28
C GLU A 37 -6.77 -9.49 -1.70
N ASP A 38 -7.42 -9.03 -0.65
CA ASP A 38 -8.57 -9.72 -0.03
C ASP A 38 -9.71 -9.99 -1.03
N THR A 39 -10.06 -8.99 -1.85
CA THR A 39 -11.16 -9.10 -2.83
C THR A 39 -10.82 -10.06 -3.95
N LEU A 40 -9.60 -9.94 -4.48
CA LEU A 40 -9.15 -10.79 -5.58
C LEU A 40 -8.83 -12.21 -5.11
N GLY A 41 -8.39 -12.38 -3.87
CA GLY A 41 -8.25 -13.70 -3.23
C GLY A 41 -9.60 -14.43 -3.11
N VAL A 42 -10.68 -13.71 -2.75
CA VAL A 42 -12.04 -14.27 -2.80
C VAL A 42 -12.44 -14.65 -4.22
N ALA A 43 -12.17 -13.79 -5.20
CA ALA A 43 -12.46 -14.06 -6.60
C ALA A 43 -11.70 -15.30 -7.12
N ALA A 44 -10.41 -15.42 -6.81
CA ALA A 44 -9.61 -16.58 -7.15
C ALA A 44 -10.19 -17.89 -6.58
N ARG A 45 -10.61 -17.87 -5.30
CA ARG A 45 -11.23 -19.03 -4.67
C ARG A 45 -12.58 -19.38 -5.28
N LEU A 46 -13.43 -18.40 -5.58
CA LEU A 46 -14.72 -18.64 -6.24
C LEU A 46 -14.54 -19.29 -7.61
N TYR A 47 -13.52 -18.86 -8.36
CA TYR A 47 -13.18 -19.49 -9.64
C TYR A 47 -12.65 -20.90 -9.45
N ALA A 48 -11.68 -21.11 -8.57
CA ALA A 48 -11.05 -22.41 -8.36
C ALA A 48 -11.99 -23.48 -7.79
N GLU A 49 -12.84 -23.11 -6.81
CA GLU A 49 -13.71 -24.06 -6.10
C GLU A 49 -15.07 -24.26 -6.78
N HIS A 50 -15.55 -23.28 -7.55
CA HIS A 50 -16.91 -23.30 -8.11
C HIS A 50 -16.98 -23.01 -9.62
N ALA A 51 -15.83 -22.86 -10.32
CA ALA A 51 -15.77 -22.41 -11.71
C ALA A 51 -16.62 -21.14 -11.95
N PHE A 52 -16.65 -20.24 -10.95
CA PHE A 52 -17.46 -19.03 -10.98
C PHE A 52 -16.89 -18.05 -12.04
N PRO A 53 -17.73 -17.52 -12.95
CA PRO A 53 -17.26 -16.68 -14.06
C PRO A 53 -16.84 -15.29 -13.56
N VAL A 54 -15.60 -15.16 -13.09
CA VAL A 54 -15.06 -13.93 -12.48
C VAL A 54 -13.79 -13.49 -13.16
N ILE A 55 -13.62 -12.17 -13.26
CA ILE A 55 -12.41 -11.48 -13.71
C ILE A 55 -11.98 -10.49 -12.65
N GLY A 56 -10.68 -10.41 -12.39
CA GLY A 56 -10.09 -9.48 -11.44
C GLY A 56 -9.65 -8.16 -12.08
N VAL A 57 -9.79 -7.07 -11.32
CA VAL A 57 -9.23 -5.76 -11.66
C VAL A 57 -8.55 -5.19 -10.42
N PRO A 58 -7.21 -4.95 -10.46
CA PRO A 58 -6.43 -4.64 -9.27
C PRO A 58 -6.59 -3.18 -8.85
N LYS A 59 -7.43 -2.91 -7.84
CA LYS A 59 -7.68 -1.60 -7.24
C LYS A 59 -7.25 -1.61 -5.78
N THR A 60 -6.04 -1.16 -5.53
CA THR A 60 -5.51 -0.95 -4.17
C THR A 60 -4.50 0.20 -4.19
N ILE A 61 -4.34 0.88 -3.05
CA ILE A 61 -3.28 1.89 -2.88
C ILE A 61 -1.94 1.25 -2.49
N ASP A 62 -1.94 0.00 -2.01
CA ASP A 62 -0.77 -0.65 -1.43
C ASP A 62 0.20 -1.22 -2.47
N ASN A 63 -0.24 -1.37 -3.73
CA ASN A 63 0.53 -1.93 -4.86
C ASN A 63 1.14 -3.31 -4.56
N ASP A 64 0.46 -4.10 -3.78
CA ASP A 64 0.90 -5.36 -3.16
C ASP A 64 0.45 -6.64 -3.90
N LEU A 65 -0.22 -6.49 -5.05
CA LEU A 65 -0.66 -7.61 -5.90
C LEU A 65 0.44 -8.06 -6.86
N SER A 66 0.75 -9.34 -6.85
CA SER A 66 1.68 -9.96 -7.79
C SER A 66 1.16 -9.95 -9.23
N GLY A 67 2.04 -10.16 -10.20
CA GLY A 67 1.67 -10.24 -11.61
C GLY A 67 1.27 -8.91 -12.27
N THR A 68 1.34 -7.78 -11.58
CA THR A 68 1.13 -6.45 -12.16
C THR A 68 2.16 -5.45 -11.66
N ASP A 69 2.65 -4.58 -12.54
CA ASP A 69 3.61 -3.54 -12.15
C ASP A 69 2.96 -2.48 -11.26
N TYR A 70 1.73 -2.08 -11.61
CA TYR A 70 0.98 -1.07 -10.89
C TYR A 70 -0.48 -1.49 -10.69
N THR A 71 -1.00 -1.15 -9.50
CA THR A 71 -2.43 -1.14 -9.22
C THR A 71 -2.95 0.28 -9.31
N PHE A 72 -4.18 0.51 -9.78
CA PHE A 72 -4.73 1.85 -9.76
C PHE A 72 -5.24 2.25 -8.37
N GLY A 73 -5.04 3.51 -8.02
CA GLY A 73 -5.15 4.07 -6.68
C GLY A 73 -3.80 4.30 -6.02
N PHE A 74 -2.79 3.54 -6.37
CA PHE A 74 -1.43 3.65 -5.83
C PHE A 74 -0.77 5.00 -6.19
N ASP A 75 -0.78 5.39 -7.46
CA ASP A 75 -0.19 6.65 -7.91
C ASP A 75 -0.83 7.86 -7.21
N THR A 76 -2.14 7.81 -6.99
CA THR A 76 -2.86 8.85 -6.24
C THR A 76 -2.43 8.89 -4.77
N ALA A 77 -2.28 7.74 -4.12
CA ALA A 77 -1.83 7.68 -2.72
C ALA A 77 -0.40 8.20 -2.56
N VAL A 78 0.50 7.82 -3.48
CA VAL A 78 1.87 8.34 -3.52
C VAL A 78 1.88 9.85 -3.73
N PHE A 79 1.05 10.37 -4.66
CA PHE A 79 0.94 11.81 -4.90
C PHE A 79 0.50 12.57 -3.65
N ILE A 80 -0.55 12.09 -2.95
CA ILE A 80 -1.05 12.71 -1.71
C ILE A 80 0.02 12.69 -0.62
N ALA A 81 0.73 11.57 -0.46
CA ALA A 81 1.82 11.46 0.52
C ALA A 81 2.98 12.41 0.18
N THR A 82 3.36 12.51 -1.11
CA THR A 82 4.39 13.43 -1.58
C THR A 82 4.01 14.89 -1.32
N GLU A 83 2.77 15.31 -1.65
CA GLU A 83 2.29 16.66 -1.34
C GLU A 83 2.34 16.97 0.17
N ALA A 84 2.05 16.00 1.02
CA ALA A 84 2.15 16.16 2.47
C ALA A 84 3.60 16.33 2.92
N ILE A 85 4.53 15.54 2.37
CA ILE A 85 5.97 15.64 2.64
C ILE A 85 6.49 17.02 2.20
N ASP A 86 6.15 17.49 0.99
CA ASP A 86 6.56 18.79 0.46
C ASP A 86 6.16 19.96 1.40
N ARG A 87 4.95 19.88 1.97
CA ARG A 87 4.46 20.90 2.93
C ARG A 87 5.24 20.91 4.24
N LEU A 88 5.83 19.76 4.64
CA LEU A 88 6.59 19.65 5.86
C LEU A 88 8.03 20.18 5.74
N HIS A 89 8.61 20.24 4.54
CA HIS A 89 9.97 20.75 4.34
C HIS A 89 10.17 22.14 4.91
N THR A 90 9.30 23.09 4.58
CA THR A 90 9.43 24.50 5.02
C THR A 90 9.30 24.63 6.54
N THR A 91 8.40 23.89 7.17
CA THR A 91 8.26 23.93 8.63
C THR A 91 9.39 23.20 9.34
N ALA A 92 9.87 22.08 8.78
CA ALA A 92 11.02 21.35 9.30
C ALA A 92 12.29 22.22 9.31
N GLU A 93 12.56 22.90 8.19
CA GLU A 93 13.68 23.81 8.03
C GLU A 93 13.62 25.01 8.97
N SER A 94 12.46 25.69 9.04
CA SER A 94 12.31 26.91 9.85
C SER A 94 12.42 26.64 11.36
N HIS A 95 12.13 25.43 11.79
CA HIS A 95 12.19 25.03 13.22
C HIS A 95 13.34 24.12 13.57
N ASN A 96 14.21 23.76 12.61
CA ASN A 96 15.36 22.86 12.80
C ASN A 96 14.97 21.52 13.44
N ARG A 97 13.93 20.87 12.91
CA ARG A 97 13.32 19.66 13.48
C ARG A 97 13.54 18.44 12.60
N VAL A 98 13.42 17.29 13.24
CA VAL A 98 13.18 16.03 12.53
C VAL A 98 11.66 15.83 12.40
N MET A 99 11.20 15.59 11.18
CA MET A 99 9.80 15.29 10.89
C MET A 99 9.66 13.82 10.51
N VAL A 100 8.92 13.05 11.30
CA VAL A 100 8.55 11.68 10.97
C VAL A 100 7.19 11.71 10.29
N VAL A 101 7.11 11.14 9.10
CA VAL A 101 5.87 11.02 8.31
C VAL A 101 5.48 9.55 8.24
N GLU A 102 4.42 9.18 8.93
CA GLU A 102 3.86 7.82 8.86
C GLU A 102 2.88 7.73 7.70
N VAL A 103 3.13 6.79 6.80
CA VAL A 103 2.32 6.52 5.61
C VAL A 103 1.69 5.13 5.70
N MET A 104 0.59 4.94 4.98
CA MET A 104 -0.05 3.63 4.82
C MET A 104 0.85 2.68 4.02
N GLY A 105 0.50 1.40 3.94
CA GLY A 105 1.22 0.40 3.17
C GLY A 105 1.13 -1.01 3.77
N ARG A 106 0.34 -1.19 4.84
CA ARG A 106 0.03 -2.49 5.46
C ARG A 106 1.27 -3.37 5.63
N HIS A 107 1.47 -4.32 4.72
CA HIS A 107 2.55 -5.31 4.73
C HIS A 107 3.69 -4.99 3.79
N THR A 108 3.58 -3.91 3.01
CA THR A 108 4.57 -3.50 2.00
C THR A 108 4.92 -2.03 2.10
N GLY A 109 6.15 -1.68 1.75
CA GLY A 109 6.67 -0.32 1.84
C GLY A 109 6.54 0.52 0.57
N TRP A 110 5.73 0.12 -0.41
CA TRP A 110 5.65 0.79 -1.70
C TRP A 110 5.32 2.28 -1.61
N ILE A 111 4.31 2.66 -0.81
CA ILE A 111 3.95 4.07 -0.64
C ILE A 111 5.11 4.83 0.02
N ALA A 112 5.73 4.24 1.06
CA ALA A 112 6.84 4.88 1.77
C ALA A 112 8.05 5.11 0.85
N VAL A 113 8.45 4.11 0.05
CA VAL A 113 9.58 4.24 -0.87
C VAL A 113 9.30 5.28 -1.95
N MET A 114 8.15 5.18 -2.63
CA MET A 114 7.87 6.05 -3.77
C MET A 114 7.62 7.50 -3.33
N SER A 115 6.84 7.72 -2.27
CA SER A 115 6.59 9.07 -1.76
C SER A 115 7.80 9.67 -1.06
N GLY A 116 8.60 8.84 -0.37
CA GLY A 116 9.83 9.29 0.28
C GLY A 116 10.90 9.72 -0.72
N ILE A 117 11.12 8.94 -1.80
CA ILE A 117 12.03 9.34 -2.89
C ILE A 117 11.51 10.62 -3.57
N ALA A 118 10.24 10.66 -3.95
CA ALA A 118 9.66 11.79 -4.65
C ALA A 118 9.63 13.06 -3.80
N GLY A 119 9.35 12.94 -2.49
CA GLY A 119 9.31 14.05 -1.54
C GLY A 119 10.68 14.39 -0.91
N GLY A 120 11.77 13.75 -1.32
CA GLY A 120 13.11 14.06 -0.83
C GLY A 120 13.33 13.72 0.64
N ALA A 121 12.79 12.59 1.11
CA ALA A 121 13.03 12.10 2.47
C ALA A 121 14.51 11.71 2.67
N ASP A 122 15.03 11.99 3.86
CA ASP A 122 16.40 11.71 4.24
C ASP A 122 16.60 10.28 4.77
N VAL A 123 15.53 9.67 5.27
CA VAL A 123 15.46 8.28 5.70
C VAL A 123 14.09 7.72 5.32
N ILE A 124 14.06 6.50 4.80
CA ILE A 124 12.82 5.80 4.45
C ILE A 124 12.86 4.42 5.11
N LEU A 125 11.82 4.09 5.87
CA LEU A 125 11.70 2.83 6.58
C LEU A 125 10.51 2.03 6.05
N VAL A 126 10.75 0.75 5.75
CA VAL A 126 9.80 -0.16 5.10
C VAL A 126 9.70 -1.48 5.87
N PRO A 127 8.55 -2.18 5.82
CA PRO A 127 8.38 -3.45 6.54
C PRO A 127 9.35 -4.56 6.08
N GLU A 128 9.79 -4.49 4.84
CA GLU A 128 10.67 -5.49 4.21
C GLU A 128 12.08 -5.52 4.80
N ILE A 129 12.46 -4.47 5.54
CA ILE A 129 13.83 -4.32 6.08
C ILE A 129 13.74 -4.04 7.58
N PRO A 130 14.41 -4.84 8.42
CA PRO A 130 14.45 -4.59 9.86
C PRO A 130 14.98 -3.19 10.18
N VAL A 131 14.29 -2.50 11.09
CA VAL A 131 14.67 -1.14 11.50
C VAL A 131 15.79 -1.21 12.54
N ASP A 132 16.92 -0.53 12.24
CA ASP A 132 17.98 -0.25 13.18
C ASP A 132 17.92 1.23 13.59
N PHE A 133 17.51 1.51 14.82
CA PHE A 133 17.41 2.86 15.35
C PHE A 133 18.76 3.61 15.39
N GLU A 134 19.88 2.89 15.55
CA GLU A 134 21.21 3.54 15.56
C GLU A 134 21.61 3.94 14.16
N GLU A 135 21.34 3.13 13.13
CA GLU A 135 21.57 3.50 11.73
C GLU A 135 20.75 4.75 11.35
N VAL A 136 19.47 4.81 11.78
CA VAL A 136 18.61 5.98 11.58
C VAL A 136 19.20 7.23 12.25
N ALA A 137 19.55 7.12 13.53
CA ALA A 137 20.11 8.22 14.29
C ALA A 137 21.45 8.72 13.71
N GLU A 138 22.30 7.79 13.27
CA GLU A 138 23.58 8.14 12.65
C GLU A 138 23.39 8.85 11.30
N SER A 139 22.43 8.43 10.48
CA SER A 139 22.10 9.10 9.23
C SER A 139 21.67 10.56 9.48
N ILE A 140 20.82 10.77 10.49
CA ILE A 140 20.39 12.12 10.89
C ILE A 140 21.56 12.95 11.40
N ARG A 141 22.42 12.39 12.29
CA ARG A 141 23.61 13.08 12.80
C ARG A 141 24.58 13.48 11.69
N LYS A 142 24.87 12.59 10.73
CA LYS A 142 25.71 12.87 9.56
C LYS A 142 25.19 14.03 8.73
N ARG A 143 23.88 14.05 8.50
CA ARG A 143 23.23 15.14 7.78
C ARG A 143 23.38 16.47 8.51
N HIS A 144 23.13 16.52 9.82
CA HIS A 144 23.31 17.71 10.63
C HIS A 144 24.77 18.18 10.66
N ALA A 145 25.74 17.25 10.73
CA ALA A 145 27.17 17.57 10.66
C ALA A 145 27.56 18.22 9.33
N ARG A 146 26.83 17.98 8.24
CA ARG A 146 27.00 18.65 6.93
C ARG A 146 26.30 20.02 6.83
N GLY A 147 25.77 20.54 7.93
CA GLY A 147 25.14 21.85 8.00
C GLY A 147 23.64 21.86 7.58
N LYS A 148 23.00 20.70 7.50
CA LYS A 148 21.56 20.59 7.30
C LYS A 148 20.86 20.53 8.65
N ASN A 149 19.97 21.47 8.92
CA ASN A 149 19.39 21.66 10.25
C ASN A 149 18.09 20.89 10.48
N PHE A 150 17.57 20.20 9.48
CA PHE A 150 16.32 19.42 9.56
C PHE A 150 16.46 18.07 8.86
N SER A 151 15.58 17.15 9.15
CA SER A 151 15.46 15.87 8.45
C SER A 151 14.01 15.45 8.30
N ILE A 152 13.72 14.80 7.17
CA ILE A 152 12.42 14.15 6.90
C ILE A 152 12.65 12.64 6.94
N VAL A 153 11.89 11.96 7.78
CA VAL A 153 11.90 10.49 7.90
C VAL A 153 10.54 9.98 7.50
N VAL A 154 10.46 9.16 6.47
CA VAL A 154 9.21 8.50 6.05
C VAL A 154 9.20 7.07 6.57
N VAL A 155 8.12 6.66 7.21
CA VAL A 155 7.97 5.30 7.76
C VAL A 155 6.63 4.70 7.35
N SER A 156 6.63 3.45 6.87
CA SER A 156 5.40 2.70 6.64
C SER A 156 4.77 2.27 7.96
N GLU A 157 3.44 2.37 8.09
CA GLU A 157 2.68 1.91 9.26
C GLU A 157 2.89 0.41 9.57
N GLY A 158 3.32 -0.35 8.56
CA GLY A 158 3.61 -1.78 8.67
C GLY A 158 4.97 -2.12 9.24
N CYS A 159 5.87 -1.14 9.44
CA CYS A 159 7.21 -1.42 9.99
C CYS A 159 7.15 -2.06 11.37
N GLU A 160 7.99 -3.07 11.58
CA GLU A 160 8.23 -3.65 12.89
C GLU A 160 9.37 -2.88 13.56
N LEU A 161 9.08 -2.27 14.70
CA LEU A 161 10.07 -1.52 15.46
C LEU A 161 10.54 -2.36 16.67
N PRO A 162 11.85 -2.42 16.95
CA PRO A 162 12.35 -3.09 18.14
C PRO A 162 11.70 -2.56 19.42
N GLY A 163 11.11 -3.45 20.23
CA GLY A 163 10.45 -3.08 21.47
C GLY A 163 9.03 -2.54 21.34
N LEU A 164 8.51 -2.35 20.13
CA LEU A 164 7.11 -2.04 19.91
C LEU A 164 6.34 -3.37 19.81
N THR A 165 5.55 -3.68 20.84
CA THR A 165 4.64 -4.83 20.78
C THR A 165 3.43 -4.47 19.93
N ASP A 166 3.02 -5.38 19.08
CA ASP A 166 1.80 -5.21 18.30
C ASP A 166 0.61 -4.98 19.24
N ALA A 167 -0.16 -3.96 18.96
CA ALA A 167 -1.48 -3.86 19.54
C ALA A 167 -2.26 -5.08 19.03
N GLU A 168 -2.66 -5.98 19.93
CA GLU A 168 -3.41 -7.20 19.56
C GLU A 168 -4.83 -6.91 19.04
N GLU A 169 -5.20 -5.63 18.95
CA GLU A 169 -6.50 -5.24 18.42
C GLU A 169 -6.62 -5.56 16.94
N ARG A 170 -7.57 -6.43 16.65
CA ARG A 170 -7.93 -6.81 15.28
C ARG A 170 -9.28 -6.23 14.90
N ASP A 171 -9.41 -5.88 13.62
CA ASP A 171 -10.69 -5.47 13.07
C ASP A 171 -11.66 -6.69 12.98
N GLN A 172 -12.91 -6.41 12.61
CA GLN A 172 -13.94 -7.45 12.45
C GLN A 172 -13.58 -8.50 11.37
N PHE A 173 -12.54 -8.28 10.59
CA PHE A 173 -12.04 -9.19 9.53
C PHE A 173 -10.82 -9.98 9.99
N GLY A 174 -10.30 -9.72 11.22
CA GLY A 174 -9.15 -10.40 11.79
C GLY A 174 -7.80 -9.75 11.46
N HIS A 175 -7.79 -8.58 10.80
CA HIS A 175 -6.56 -7.84 10.52
C HIS A 175 -6.14 -6.98 11.70
N VAL A 176 -4.84 -6.89 11.95
CA VAL A 176 -4.29 -5.98 12.96
C VAL A 176 -4.63 -4.54 12.59
N ILE A 177 -5.14 -3.77 13.57
CA ILE A 177 -5.45 -2.35 13.39
C ILE A 177 -4.16 -1.54 13.47
N LEU A 178 -3.45 -1.40 12.33
CA LEU A 178 -2.12 -0.78 12.24
C LEU A 178 -2.11 0.67 12.73
N SER A 179 -3.18 1.45 12.50
CA SER A 179 -3.29 2.84 12.94
C SER A 179 -3.19 3.02 14.47
N LYS A 180 -3.34 1.95 15.26
CA LYS A 180 -3.19 1.98 16.72
C LYS A 180 -1.80 1.58 17.20
N ARG A 181 -0.92 1.13 16.33
CA ARG A 181 0.45 0.73 16.69
C ARG A 181 1.31 1.93 17.11
N GLY A 182 1.06 3.11 16.52
CA GLY A 182 1.82 4.32 16.82
C GLY A 182 3.28 4.20 16.40
N VAL A 183 3.53 3.63 15.22
CA VAL A 183 4.87 3.39 14.66
C VAL A 183 5.65 4.71 14.56
N GLY A 184 5.03 5.75 14.00
CA GLY A 184 5.64 7.07 13.88
C GLY A 184 5.99 7.69 15.24
N ASP A 185 5.10 7.56 16.22
CA ASP A 185 5.35 8.10 17.58
C ASP A 185 6.46 7.33 18.31
N ALA A 186 6.52 6.02 18.16
CA ALA A 186 7.59 5.20 18.73
C ALA A 186 8.95 5.54 18.09
N LEU A 187 8.99 5.61 16.77
CA LEU A 187 10.19 6.01 16.04
C LEU A 187 10.67 7.42 16.41
N ALA A 188 9.74 8.37 16.54
CA ALA A 188 10.09 9.74 16.89
C ALA A 188 10.74 9.84 18.28
N ARG A 189 10.20 9.10 19.27
CA ARG A 189 10.80 9.02 20.61
C ARG A 189 12.21 8.47 20.58
N GLU A 190 12.44 7.39 19.82
CA GLU A 190 13.77 6.79 19.67
C GLU A 190 14.78 7.74 18.98
N ILE A 191 14.34 8.44 17.94
CA ILE A 191 15.18 9.46 17.27
C ILE A 191 15.55 10.58 18.25
N GLU A 192 14.58 11.16 18.95
CA GLU A 192 14.80 12.26 19.90
C GLU A 192 15.74 11.85 21.04
N GLN A 193 15.57 10.65 21.60
CA GLN A 193 16.41 10.12 22.66
C GLN A 193 17.86 9.92 22.21
N ARG A 194 18.08 9.42 20.98
CA ARG A 194 19.43 9.10 20.46
C ARG A 194 20.17 10.29 19.90
N THR A 195 19.44 11.26 19.34
CA THR A 195 20.03 12.39 18.63
C THR A 195 19.99 13.70 19.42
N GLY A 196 19.03 13.84 20.33
CA GLY A 196 18.74 15.10 21.04
C GLY A 196 18.02 16.14 20.18
N TYR A 197 17.63 15.80 18.95
CA TYR A 197 16.92 16.72 18.07
C TYR A 197 15.40 16.63 18.30
N GLU A 198 14.76 17.80 18.39
CA GLU A 198 13.31 17.87 18.50
C GLU A 198 12.64 17.17 17.33
N THR A 199 11.81 16.17 17.62
CA THR A 199 11.16 15.33 16.60
C THR A 199 9.64 15.49 16.69
N ARG A 200 8.99 15.59 15.53
CA ARG A 200 7.52 15.69 15.41
C ARG A 200 7.01 14.64 14.45
N VAL A 201 5.78 14.19 14.68
CA VAL A 201 5.13 13.15 13.88
C VAL A 201 3.95 13.73 13.11
N THR A 202 3.80 13.28 11.87
CA THR A 202 2.62 13.47 11.05
C THR A 202 2.15 12.13 10.56
N VAL A 203 1.00 11.66 11.04
CA VAL A 203 0.38 10.42 10.58
C VAL A 203 -0.61 10.77 9.47
N LEU A 204 -0.34 10.35 8.24
CA LEU A 204 -1.23 10.67 7.10
C LEU A 204 -2.51 9.84 7.13
N GLY A 205 -2.42 8.56 7.50
CA GLY A 205 -3.59 7.69 7.64
C GLY A 205 -4.51 7.73 6.42
N HIS A 206 -5.81 7.73 6.67
CA HIS A 206 -6.85 7.59 5.64
C HIS A 206 -6.96 8.74 4.63
N ILE A 207 -6.29 9.90 4.82
CA ILE A 207 -6.28 10.94 3.77
C ILE A 207 -5.65 10.43 2.48
N GLN A 208 -4.74 9.46 2.55
CA GLN A 208 -4.12 8.79 1.39
C GLN A 208 -5.12 7.97 0.56
N ARG A 209 -6.28 7.62 1.13
CA ARG A 209 -7.36 6.90 0.44
C ARG A 209 -8.37 7.82 -0.24
N GLY A 210 -8.21 9.14 -0.08
CA GLY A 210 -9.12 10.17 -0.58
C GLY A 210 -8.57 10.94 -1.78
N GLY A 211 -9.16 12.10 -2.01
CA GLY A 211 -8.73 13.04 -3.06
C GLY A 211 -9.19 12.67 -4.46
N SER A 212 -8.74 13.46 -5.44
CA SER A 212 -9.01 13.25 -6.86
C SER A 212 -7.96 12.32 -7.46
N PRO A 213 -8.35 11.26 -8.19
CA PRO A 213 -7.39 10.38 -8.85
C PRO A 213 -6.48 11.14 -9.81
N THR A 214 -5.21 10.79 -9.84
CA THR A 214 -4.25 11.32 -10.81
C THR A 214 -4.63 10.94 -12.25
N PRO A 215 -4.14 11.66 -13.26
CA PRO A 215 -4.34 11.27 -14.65
C PRO A 215 -3.87 9.85 -14.95
N ARG A 216 -2.75 9.40 -14.32
CA ARG A 216 -2.21 8.04 -14.48
C ARG A 216 -3.20 6.99 -14.00
N ASP A 217 -3.72 7.13 -12.78
CA ASP A 217 -4.70 6.18 -12.23
C ASP A 217 -5.99 6.12 -13.06
N ARG A 218 -6.46 7.28 -13.57
CA ARG A 218 -7.66 7.32 -14.42
C ARG A 218 -7.46 6.56 -15.73
N VAL A 219 -6.32 6.76 -16.39
CA VAL A 219 -5.99 6.09 -17.65
C VAL A 219 -5.79 4.58 -17.40
N LEU A 220 -5.07 4.21 -16.34
CA LEU A 220 -4.83 2.81 -16.00
C LEU A 220 -6.12 2.08 -15.67
N ALA A 221 -7.00 2.67 -14.85
CA ALA A 221 -8.31 2.12 -14.52
C ALA A 221 -9.19 1.92 -15.77
N THR A 222 -9.16 2.86 -16.73
CA THR A 222 -9.87 2.73 -18.00
C THR A 222 -9.34 1.56 -18.82
N ARG A 223 -8.01 1.43 -18.93
CA ARG A 223 -7.37 0.33 -19.68
C ARG A 223 -7.67 -1.04 -19.04
N PHE A 224 -7.63 -1.13 -17.71
CA PHE A 224 -7.99 -2.37 -17.00
C PHE A 224 -9.46 -2.72 -17.17
N GLY A 225 -10.35 -1.71 -17.14
CA GLY A 225 -11.78 -1.92 -17.38
C GLY A 225 -12.07 -2.47 -18.79
N LEU A 226 -11.42 -1.92 -19.81
CA LEU A 226 -11.52 -2.43 -21.18
C LEU A 226 -11.01 -3.87 -21.28
N LYS A 227 -9.84 -4.16 -20.72
CA LYS A 227 -9.28 -5.52 -20.73
C LYS A 227 -10.20 -6.51 -20.02
N ALA A 228 -10.78 -6.14 -18.87
CA ALA A 228 -11.71 -6.98 -18.15
C ALA A 228 -13.00 -7.26 -18.95
N ALA A 229 -13.51 -6.26 -19.69
CA ALA A 229 -14.66 -6.44 -20.57
C ALA A 229 -14.33 -7.39 -21.75
N ASP A 230 -13.15 -7.26 -22.34
CA ASP A 230 -12.71 -8.15 -23.42
C ASP A 230 -12.59 -9.61 -22.94
N LEU A 231 -11.99 -9.81 -21.75
CA LEU A 231 -11.89 -11.14 -21.12
C LEU A 231 -13.29 -11.74 -20.83
N ALA A 232 -14.22 -10.91 -20.30
CA ALA A 232 -15.59 -11.35 -20.06
C ALA A 232 -16.29 -11.76 -21.35
N ALA A 233 -16.18 -10.97 -22.42
CA ALA A 233 -16.77 -11.26 -23.72
C ALA A 233 -16.18 -12.52 -24.37
N ALA A 234 -14.88 -12.80 -24.13
CA ALA A 234 -14.22 -14.00 -24.61
C ALA A 234 -14.52 -15.25 -23.75
N GLY A 235 -15.14 -15.10 -22.57
CA GLY A 235 -15.32 -16.19 -21.61
C GLY A 235 -14.02 -16.64 -20.93
N ASP A 236 -12.97 -15.82 -20.95
CA ASP A 236 -11.67 -16.11 -20.36
C ASP A 236 -11.65 -15.71 -18.87
N PHE A 237 -12.34 -16.51 -18.07
CA PHE A 237 -12.54 -16.30 -16.66
C PHE A 237 -11.37 -16.79 -15.80
N GLY A 238 -11.31 -16.34 -14.55
CA GLY A 238 -10.20 -16.66 -13.64
C GLY A 238 -8.94 -15.84 -13.88
N GLN A 239 -9.03 -14.81 -14.72
CA GLN A 239 -7.94 -13.89 -15.06
C GLN A 239 -8.07 -12.56 -14.31
N MET A 240 -6.94 -11.86 -14.16
CA MET A 240 -6.84 -10.48 -13.70
C MET A 240 -6.24 -9.62 -14.81
N ALA A 241 -6.80 -8.43 -15.05
CA ALA A 241 -6.14 -7.42 -15.89
C ALA A 241 -4.87 -6.93 -15.17
N ALA A 242 -3.73 -6.92 -15.83
CA ALA A 242 -2.43 -6.59 -15.26
C ALA A 242 -1.63 -5.66 -16.17
N LEU A 243 -0.75 -4.84 -15.60
CA LEU A 243 0.17 -3.98 -16.32
C LEU A 243 1.56 -4.61 -16.34
N HIS A 244 2.12 -4.81 -17.53
CA HIS A 244 3.52 -5.20 -17.74
C HIS A 244 4.19 -4.15 -18.65
N GLY A 245 5.03 -3.28 -18.08
CA GLY A 245 5.56 -2.13 -18.79
C GLY A 245 4.43 -1.21 -19.25
N ASP A 246 4.26 -1.11 -20.58
CA ASP A 246 3.19 -0.32 -21.18
C ASP A 246 1.97 -1.16 -21.62
N ASP A 247 2.05 -2.48 -21.52
CA ASP A 247 1.00 -3.37 -22.00
C ASP A 247 0.04 -3.80 -20.90
N VAL A 248 -1.25 -3.87 -21.24
CA VAL A 248 -2.26 -4.47 -20.37
C VAL A 248 -2.51 -5.91 -20.83
N VAL A 249 -2.11 -6.84 -19.98
CA VAL A 249 -2.18 -8.27 -20.22
C VAL A 249 -3.21 -8.95 -19.31
N ALA A 250 -3.42 -10.25 -19.49
CA ALA A 250 -4.17 -11.09 -18.55
C ALA A 250 -3.19 -11.98 -17.79
N VAL A 251 -3.37 -12.10 -16.47
CA VAL A 251 -2.64 -13.04 -15.62
C VAL A 251 -3.63 -13.85 -14.78
N PRO A 252 -3.35 -15.13 -14.48
CA PRO A 252 -4.23 -15.93 -13.64
C PRO A 252 -4.44 -15.27 -12.26
N LEU A 253 -5.69 -15.20 -11.80
CA LEU A 253 -6.00 -14.70 -10.45
C LEU A 253 -5.26 -15.47 -9.36
N ALA A 254 -5.09 -16.77 -9.53
CA ALA A 254 -4.37 -17.61 -8.58
C ALA A 254 -2.89 -17.18 -8.43
N GLU A 255 -2.23 -16.76 -9.52
CA GLU A 255 -0.85 -16.25 -9.48
C GLU A 255 -0.80 -14.85 -8.86
N ALA A 256 -1.74 -13.99 -9.23
CA ALA A 256 -1.80 -12.62 -8.74
C ALA A 256 -2.02 -12.51 -7.22
N THR A 257 -2.63 -13.54 -6.62
CA THR A 257 -2.98 -13.57 -5.19
C THR A 257 -2.20 -14.62 -4.38
N ALA A 258 -1.23 -15.30 -4.99
CA ALA A 258 -0.43 -16.33 -4.31
C ALA A 258 0.53 -15.74 -3.29
N GLU A 259 1.17 -14.63 -3.61
CA GLU A 259 2.16 -13.97 -2.78
C GLU A 259 2.02 -12.44 -2.89
N LEU A 260 2.36 -11.74 -1.81
CA LEU A 260 2.39 -10.28 -1.82
C LEU A 260 3.59 -9.79 -2.64
N LYS A 261 3.36 -8.76 -3.45
CA LYS A 261 4.41 -8.04 -4.17
C LYS A 261 5.09 -7.06 -3.23
N VAL A 262 6.18 -7.50 -2.60
CA VAL A 262 7.01 -6.68 -1.73
C VAL A 262 7.89 -5.71 -2.53
N VAL A 263 8.42 -4.68 -1.86
CA VAL A 263 9.37 -3.73 -2.47
C VAL A 263 10.69 -4.46 -2.76
N PRO A 264 11.13 -4.53 -4.02
CA PRO A 264 12.44 -5.07 -4.37
C PRO A 264 13.57 -4.26 -3.73
N ARG A 265 14.63 -4.93 -3.31
CA ARG A 265 15.76 -4.29 -2.65
C ARG A 265 16.38 -3.17 -3.48
N GLU A 266 16.37 -3.30 -4.80
CA GLU A 266 16.90 -2.29 -5.73
C GLU A 266 16.23 -0.93 -5.57
N TRP A 267 14.90 -0.88 -5.36
CA TRP A 267 14.20 0.37 -5.09
C TRP A 267 14.59 0.98 -3.75
N TYR A 268 14.79 0.15 -2.74
CA TYR A 268 15.28 0.61 -1.44
C TYR A 268 16.73 1.11 -1.52
N ASP A 269 17.60 0.45 -2.29
CA ASP A 269 18.97 0.87 -2.49
C ASP A 269 19.06 2.23 -3.21
N VAL A 270 18.13 2.53 -4.14
CA VAL A 270 17.98 3.87 -4.73
C VAL A 270 17.66 4.89 -3.64
N ALA A 271 16.67 4.60 -2.77
CA ALA A 271 16.32 5.48 -1.65
C ALA A 271 17.52 5.68 -0.71
N ARG A 272 18.20 4.59 -0.35
CA ARG A 272 19.33 4.60 0.58
C ARG A 272 20.54 5.43 0.09
N ALA A 273 20.70 5.59 -1.22
CA ALA A 273 21.75 6.43 -1.78
C ALA A 273 21.66 7.92 -1.35
N PHE A 274 20.48 8.35 -0.88
CA PHE A 274 20.21 9.71 -0.41
C PHE A 274 20.21 9.84 1.12
N PHE A 275 20.36 8.74 1.86
CA PHE A 275 20.37 8.76 3.31
C PHE A 275 21.63 9.42 3.87
N GLY A 276 21.48 10.42 4.76
CA GLY A 276 22.57 11.13 5.45
C GLY A 276 23.29 12.14 4.59
#